data_16b71566f491e66224c2c8da3a6891dc
#
_entry.id   16b71566f491e66224c2c8da3a6891dc
#
_cell.length_a   1.000
_cell.length_b   1.000
_cell.length_c   1.000
_cell.angle_alpha   90.00
_cell.angle_beta   90.00
_cell.angle_gamma   90.00
#
_symmetry.space_group_name_H-M   'P 1'
#
loop_
_entity.id
_entity.type
_entity.pdbx_description
1 polymer ?
#
loop_
_entity_poly.entity_id
_entity_poly.type
_entity_poly.pdbx_seq_one_letter_code
_entity_poly.pdbx_strand_id
1 'polypeptide(L)'
;MRRLALPIALLVGAYLDSILFARLNIGGIRPDALLAVIVSAGVLLGSVKGGLLGLGAGLFMDVLFGPCVGLSAIAYLLAGAAGGLFYQKFYADNVIVPAAVAAASALLKEHIMMLAVRLSGGTFSYPELLGAYVLPCMLLSVALTMPCLLYTSDAAD
;
A
#
# COMPACT_ATOMS: atom_id res chain seq x y z
N MET A 1 10.04 -19.02 13.23
CA MET A 1 8.89 -18.80 12.35
C MET A 1 8.57 -17.30 12.17
N ARG A 2 8.81 -16.51 13.18
CA ARG A 2 8.54 -15.06 13.26
C ARG A 2 9.20 -14.19 12.19
N ARG A 3 10.40 -14.52 11.71
CA ARG A 3 11.15 -13.76 10.69
C ARG A 3 10.67 -14.01 9.25
N LEU A 4 9.88 -15.06 9.03
CA LEU A 4 9.38 -15.44 7.71
C LEU A 4 7.96 -14.91 7.43
N ALA A 5 7.21 -14.52 8.45
CA ALA A 5 5.83 -14.05 8.29
C ALA A 5 5.74 -12.79 7.41
N LEU A 6 6.65 -11.84 7.62
CA LEU A 6 6.66 -10.57 6.90
C LEU A 6 7.01 -10.72 5.41
N PRO A 7 8.09 -11.44 5.01
CA PRO A 7 8.35 -11.69 3.59
C PRO A 7 7.25 -12.52 2.92
N ILE A 8 6.63 -13.46 3.63
CA ILE A 8 5.48 -14.21 3.12
C ILE A 8 4.29 -13.26 2.88
N ALA A 9 3.98 -12.38 3.84
CA ALA A 9 2.90 -11.41 3.68
C ALA A 9 3.14 -10.46 2.50
N LEU A 10 4.38 -10.00 2.29
CA LEU A 10 4.75 -9.18 1.12
C LEU A 10 4.57 -9.93 -0.20
N LEU A 11 4.99 -11.21 -0.26
CA LEU A 11 4.80 -12.04 -1.44
C LEU A 11 3.33 -12.30 -1.73
N VAL A 12 2.53 -12.59 -0.69
CA VAL A 12 1.08 -12.78 -0.82
C VAL A 12 0.41 -11.49 -1.27
N GLY A 13 0.77 -10.33 -0.70
CA GLY A 13 0.27 -9.03 -1.14
C GLY A 13 0.59 -8.75 -2.61
N ALA A 14 1.84 -8.94 -3.01
CA ALA A 14 2.26 -8.77 -4.40
C ALA A 14 1.53 -9.74 -5.37
N TYR A 15 1.31 -10.98 -4.95
CA TYR A 15 0.55 -11.97 -5.71
C TYR A 15 -0.91 -11.55 -5.87
N LEU A 16 -1.55 -11.09 -4.80
CA LEU A 16 -2.93 -10.61 -4.83
C LEU A 16 -3.08 -9.41 -5.77
N ASP A 17 -2.18 -8.44 -5.70
CA ASP A 17 -2.21 -7.26 -6.56
C ASP A 17 -1.98 -7.61 -8.03
N SER A 18 -1.00 -8.48 -8.31
CA SER A 18 -0.58 -8.78 -9.68
C SER A 18 -1.52 -9.73 -10.41
N ILE A 19 -2.10 -10.70 -9.73
CA ILE A 19 -2.87 -11.77 -10.37
C ILE A 19 -4.35 -11.69 -10.03
N LEU A 20 -4.69 -11.65 -8.74
CA LEU A 20 -6.09 -11.73 -8.34
C LEU A 20 -6.85 -10.46 -8.70
N PHE A 21 -6.33 -9.29 -8.30
CA PHE A 21 -7.02 -8.04 -8.55
C PHE A 21 -6.90 -7.56 -10.02
N ALA A 22 -5.82 -7.93 -10.71
CA ALA A 22 -5.70 -7.69 -12.14
C ALA A 22 -6.73 -8.50 -12.95
N ARG A 23 -7.07 -9.73 -12.51
CA ARG A 23 -8.08 -10.57 -13.16
C ARG A 23 -9.52 -10.22 -12.79
N LEU A 24 -9.74 -9.87 -11.52
CA LEU A 24 -11.09 -9.54 -11.03
C LEU A 24 -11.63 -8.24 -11.63
N ASN A 25 -10.76 -7.27 -11.93
CA ASN A 25 -11.09 -5.99 -12.60
C ASN A 25 -12.51 -5.48 -12.29
N ILE A 26 -12.83 -5.34 -11.00
CA ILE A 26 -14.16 -4.96 -10.52
C ILE A 26 -14.39 -3.49 -10.88
N GLY A 27 -14.94 -3.24 -12.07
CA GLY A 27 -15.21 -1.88 -12.55
C GLY A 27 -13.96 -1.01 -12.79
N GLY A 28 -12.78 -1.61 -13.04
CA GLY A 28 -11.52 -0.88 -13.17
C GLY A 28 -10.79 -0.61 -11.85
N ILE A 29 -11.43 -0.92 -10.72
CA ILE A 29 -10.89 -0.67 -9.38
C ILE A 29 -9.88 -1.77 -9.02
N ARG A 30 -8.67 -1.36 -8.60
CA ARG A 30 -7.60 -2.27 -8.19
C ARG A 30 -7.20 -1.95 -6.75
N PRO A 31 -7.71 -2.70 -5.76
CA PRO A 31 -7.26 -2.53 -4.39
C PRO A 31 -5.78 -2.88 -4.27
N ASP A 32 -5.08 -2.22 -3.36
CA ASP A 32 -3.64 -2.37 -3.16
C ASP A 32 -3.38 -3.14 -1.86
N ALA A 33 -3.29 -4.48 -1.96
CA ALA A 33 -2.99 -5.33 -0.82
C ALA A 33 -1.53 -5.17 -0.36
N LEU A 34 -0.60 -4.92 -1.29
CA LEU A 34 0.80 -4.71 -0.98
C LEU A 34 1.00 -3.45 -0.15
N LEU A 35 0.28 -2.37 -0.48
CA LEU A 35 0.29 -1.13 0.32
C LEU A 35 -0.20 -1.41 1.75
N ALA A 36 -1.27 -2.19 1.92
CA ALA A 36 -1.78 -2.58 3.23
C ALA A 36 -0.72 -3.31 4.07
N VAL A 37 0.01 -4.25 3.48
CA VAL A 37 1.11 -4.97 4.15
C VAL A 37 2.25 -4.02 4.51
N ILE A 38 2.64 -3.12 3.62
CA ILE A 38 3.75 -2.17 3.83
C ILE A 38 3.43 -1.19 4.95
N VAL A 39 2.22 -0.62 4.98
CA VAL A 39 1.78 0.28 6.06
C VAL A 39 1.75 -0.46 7.39
N SER A 40 1.21 -1.68 7.42
CA SER A 40 1.18 -2.53 8.63
C SER A 40 2.60 -2.86 9.12
N ALA A 41 3.51 -3.20 8.21
CA ALA A 41 4.93 -3.42 8.53
C ALA A 41 5.59 -2.14 9.07
N GLY A 42 5.26 -0.97 8.51
CA GLY A 42 5.72 0.32 9.01
C GLY A 42 5.31 0.56 10.46
N VAL A 43 4.03 0.37 10.77
CA VAL A 43 3.48 0.50 12.14
C VAL A 43 4.17 -0.43 13.13
N LEU A 44 4.54 -1.65 12.71
CA LEU A 44 5.17 -2.67 13.58
C LEU A 44 6.68 -2.53 13.72
N LEU A 45 7.38 -2.10 12.66
CA LEU A 45 8.85 -2.10 12.59
C LEU A 45 9.49 -0.72 12.71
N GLY A 46 8.68 0.32 12.60
CA GLY A 46 9.12 1.71 12.61
C GLY A 46 9.39 2.29 11.21
N SER A 47 9.54 3.62 11.17
CA SER A 47 9.56 4.42 9.94
C SER A 47 10.67 4.03 8.96
N VAL A 48 11.89 3.82 9.47
CA VAL A 48 13.05 3.50 8.61
C VAL A 48 12.90 2.11 7.99
N LYS A 49 12.58 1.11 8.82
CA LYS A 49 12.44 -0.27 8.33
C LYS A 49 11.20 -0.43 7.44
N GLY A 50 10.08 0.19 7.82
CA GLY A 50 8.87 0.20 7.00
C GLY A 50 9.09 0.90 5.66
N GLY A 51 9.77 2.03 5.65
CA GLY A 51 10.14 2.75 4.42
C GLY A 51 11.05 1.93 3.51
N LEU A 52 12.11 1.31 4.06
CA LEU A 52 13.02 0.44 3.29
C LEU A 52 12.31 -0.78 2.71
N LEU A 53 11.40 -1.41 3.46
CA LEU A 53 10.57 -2.51 2.97
C LEU A 53 9.65 -2.04 1.84
N GLY A 54 9.02 -0.87 1.99
CA GLY A 54 8.20 -0.26 0.96
C GLY A 54 9.00 0.05 -0.31
N LEU A 55 10.20 0.62 -0.16
CA LEU A 55 11.10 0.86 -1.28
C LEU A 55 11.43 -0.43 -2.04
N GLY A 56 11.84 -1.47 -1.31
CA GLY A 56 12.22 -2.75 -1.90
C GLY A 56 11.04 -3.44 -2.60
N ALA A 57 9.88 -3.48 -1.95
CA ALA A 57 8.67 -4.07 -2.51
C ALA A 57 8.16 -3.28 -3.73
N GLY A 58 8.17 -1.94 -3.66
CA GLY A 58 7.77 -1.09 -4.77
C GLY A 58 8.71 -1.20 -5.96
N LEU A 59 10.02 -1.24 -5.72
CA LEU A 59 11.00 -1.45 -6.78
C LEU A 59 10.81 -2.81 -7.46
N PHE A 60 10.54 -3.85 -6.67
CA PHE A 60 10.26 -5.18 -7.20
C PHE A 60 9.01 -5.18 -8.10
N MET A 61 7.93 -4.50 -7.68
CA MET A 61 6.71 -4.36 -8.48
C MET A 61 6.93 -3.54 -9.74
N ASP A 62 7.69 -2.46 -9.66
CA ASP A 62 8.00 -1.61 -10.82
C ASP A 62 8.84 -2.36 -11.86
N VAL A 63 9.81 -3.17 -11.45
CA VAL A 63 10.64 -3.96 -12.36
C VAL A 63 9.84 -5.06 -13.05
N LEU A 64 8.87 -5.67 -12.35
CA LEU A 64 8.07 -6.77 -12.91
C LEU A 64 6.87 -6.30 -13.72
N PHE A 65 6.22 -5.23 -13.31
CA PHE A 65 4.90 -4.84 -13.81
C PHE A 65 4.75 -3.34 -14.13
N GLY A 66 5.71 -2.52 -13.72
CA GLY A 66 5.61 -1.07 -13.84
C GLY A 66 5.96 -0.54 -15.22
N PRO A 67 5.28 0.51 -15.71
CA PRO A 67 5.66 1.22 -16.92
C PRO A 67 6.94 2.06 -16.72
N CYS A 68 7.21 2.48 -15.48
CA CYS A 68 8.39 3.27 -15.09
C CYS A 68 8.96 2.73 -13.79
N VAL A 69 10.25 2.44 -13.77
CA VAL A 69 10.94 1.95 -12.58
C VAL A 69 11.14 3.09 -11.57
N GLY A 70 10.75 2.86 -10.31
CA GLY A 70 10.98 3.78 -9.20
C GLY A 70 9.74 4.55 -8.74
N LEU A 71 8.67 4.60 -9.52
CA LEU A 71 7.47 5.37 -9.20
C LEU A 71 6.71 4.75 -8.00
N SER A 72 6.41 3.45 -8.07
CA SER A 72 5.78 2.73 -6.96
C SER A 72 6.76 2.60 -5.79
N ALA A 73 8.06 2.49 -6.04
CA ALA A 73 9.07 2.43 -5.01
C ALA A 73 9.04 3.68 -4.09
N ILE A 74 8.94 4.87 -4.67
CA ILE A 74 8.83 6.13 -3.92
C ILE A 74 7.50 6.17 -3.14
N ALA A 75 6.39 5.83 -3.78
CA ALA A 75 5.07 5.83 -3.15
C ALA A 75 5.02 4.87 -1.94
N TYR A 76 5.52 3.66 -2.09
CA TYR A 76 5.55 2.67 -1.02
C TYR A 76 6.59 2.97 0.07
N LEU A 77 7.72 3.61 -0.27
CA LEU A 77 8.66 4.13 0.71
C LEU A 77 7.96 5.14 1.63
N LEU A 78 7.25 6.10 1.03
CA LEU A 78 6.53 7.13 1.79
C LEU A 78 5.40 6.51 2.63
N ALA A 79 4.67 5.54 2.09
CA ALA A 79 3.61 4.83 2.80
C ALA A 79 4.15 4.05 4.01
N GLY A 80 5.23 3.30 3.84
CA GLY A 80 5.89 2.55 4.91
C GLY A 80 6.50 3.46 5.98
N ALA A 81 7.11 4.56 5.56
CA ALA A 81 7.64 5.57 6.47
C ALA A 81 6.53 6.26 7.27
N ALA A 82 5.43 6.65 6.62
CA ALA A 82 4.26 7.25 7.27
C ALA A 82 3.62 6.30 8.29
N GLY A 83 3.45 5.01 7.93
CA GLY A 83 3.02 3.98 8.87
C GLY A 83 3.92 3.94 10.11
N GLY A 84 5.22 3.99 9.91
CA GLY A 84 6.21 3.93 10.98
C GLY A 84 6.30 5.16 11.87
N LEU A 85 5.74 6.32 11.49
CA LEU A 85 5.64 7.49 12.37
C LEU A 85 4.75 7.20 13.61
N PHE A 86 3.87 6.23 13.46
CA PHE A 86 2.97 5.79 14.53
C PHE A 86 3.49 4.56 15.27
N TYR A 87 4.72 4.12 15.00
CA TYR A 87 5.39 3.04 15.73
C TYR A 87 5.39 3.30 17.24
N GLN A 88 4.98 2.32 18.03
CA GLN A 88 4.88 2.38 19.51
C GLN A 88 3.90 3.42 20.09
N LYS A 89 3.24 4.24 19.28
CA LYS A 89 2.28 5.23 19.79
C LYS A 89 0.87 4.68 19.92
N PHE A 90 0.58 3.57 19.24
CA PHE A 90 -0.76 3.00 19.18
C PHE A 90 -0.69 1.51 19.52
N TYR A 91 -0.98 1.22 20.76
CA TYR A 91 -1.27 -0.15 21.21
C TYR A 91 -2.66 -0.57 20.69
N ALA A 92 -2.81 -1.86 20.45
CA ALA A 92 -3.90 -2.71 20.00
C ALA A 92 -5.36 -2.20 19.99
N ASP A 93 -5.68 -1.14 20.74
CA ASP A 93 -7.07 -0.70 20.94
C ASP A 93 -7.57 0.35 19.92
N ASN A 94 -6.72 0.87 19.05
CA ASN A 94 -7.11 1.97 18.16
C ASN A 94 -6.81 1.67 16.68
N VAL A 95 -7.67 0.88 16.06
CA VAL A 95 -7.60 0.47 14.64
C VAL A 95 -7.82 1.66 13.68
N ILE A 96 -8.38 2.76 14.18
CA ILE A 96 -8.70 3.94 13.37
C ILE A 96 -7.44 4.60 12.81
N VAL A 97 -6.35 4.62 13.57
CA VAL A 97 -5.12 5.30 13.15
C VAL A 97 -4.40 4.57 12.02
N PRO A 98 -4.14 3.25 12.11
CA PRO A 98 -3.60 2.49 10.97
C PRO A 98 -4.48 2.61 9.73
N ALA A 99 -5.80 2.61 9.89
CA ALA A 99 -6.75 2.80 8.80
C ALA A 99 -6.60 4.19 8.14
N ALA A 100 -6.52 5.25 8.94
CA ALA A 100 -6.33 6.61 8.45
C ALA A 100 -4.98 6.78 7.72
N VAL A 101 -3.91 6.17 8.26
CA VAL A 101 -2.58 6.17 7.62
C VAL A 101 -2.63 5.41 6.30
N ALA A 102 -3.28 4.25 6.26
CA ALA A 102 -3.45 3.47 5.04
C ALA A 102 -4.26 4.26 3.98
N ALA A 103 -5.35 4.93 4.40
CA ALA A 103 -6.14 5.78 3.53
C ALA A 103 -5.31 6.94 2.95
N ALA A 104 -4.58 7.67 3.79
CA ALA A 104 -3.72 8.75 3.37
C ALA A 104 -2.60 8.28 2.43
N SER A 105 -2.00 7.12 2.72
CA SER A 105 -0.97 6.50 1.89
C SER A 105 -1.49 6.04 0.54
N ALA A 106 -2.70 5.47 0.50
CA ALA A 106 -3.37 5.09 -0.75
C ALA A 106 -3.67 6.32 -1.61
N LEU A 107 -4.22 7.38 -1.01
CA LEU A 107 -4.45 8.64 -1.71
C LEU A 107 -3.15 9.22 -2.27
N LEU A 108 -2.09 9.26 -1.46
CA LEU A 108 -0.80 9.76 -1.90
C LEU A 108 -0.24 8.97 -3.09
N LYS A 109 -0.30 7.64 -3.03
CA LYS A 109 0.13 6.78 -4.12
C LYS A 109 -0.64 7.06 -5.41
N GLU A 110 -1.96 7.11 -5.35
CA GLU A 110 -2.80 7.38 -6.52
C GLU A 110 -2.51 8.77 -7.12
N HIS A 111 -2.27 9.79 -6.28
CA HIS A 111 -1.88 11.11 -6.76
C HIS A 111 -0.51 11.11 -7.45
N ILE A 112 0.47 10.38 -6.92
CA ILE A 112 1.78 10.21 -7.56
C ILE A 112 1.63 9.54 -8.93
N MET A 113 0.80 8.49 -9.03
CA MET A 113 0.53 7.80 -10.28
C MET A 113 -0.19 8.70 -11.30
N MET A 114 -1.21 9.45 -10.86
CA MET A 114 -1.90 10.42 -11.72
C MET A 114 -0.95 11.50 -12.24
N LEU A 115 -0.09 12.04 -11.36
CA LEU A 115 0.90 13.04 -11.74
C LEU A 115 1.86 12.48 -12.79
N ALA A 116 2.33 11.26 -12.63
CA ALA A 116 3.20 10.61 -13.61
C ALA A 116 2.53 10.43 -14.98
N VAL A 117 1.27 9.98 -15.01
CA VAL A 117 0.49 9.86 -16.26
C VAL A 117 0.33 11.23 -16.94
N ARG A 118 0.07 12.28 -16.17
CA ARG A 118 -0.07 13.63 -16.70
C ARG A 118 1.24 14.17 -17.27
N LEU A 119 2.35 13.93 -16.60
CA LEU A 119 3.69 14.31 -17.08
C LEU A 119 4.09 13.54 -18.35
N SER A 120 3.59 12.32 -18.52
CA SER A 120 3.79 11.51 -19.73
C SER A 120 2.87 11.89 -20.89
N GLY A 121 2.10 12.97 -20.78
CA GLY A 121 1.19 13.47 -21.82
C GLY A 121 -0.20 12.84 -21.81
N GLY A 122 -0.56 12.07 -20.79
CA GLY A 122 -1.90 11.52 -20.64
C GLY A 122 -2.92 12.61 -20.28
N THR A 123 -4.09 12.55 -20.91
CA THR A 123 -5.22 13.46 -20.62
C THR A 123 -6.31 12.70 -19.89
N PHE A 124 -6.74 13.21 -18.74
CA PHE A 124 -7.85 12.66 -17.98
C PHE A 124 -8.57 13.75 -17.19
N SER A 125 -9.86 13.51 -16.87
CA SER A 125 -10.65 14.39 -16.01
C SER A 125 -10.37 14.03 -14.55
N TYR A 126 -9.66 14.92 -13.84
CA TYR A 126 -9.26 14.70 -12.46
C TYR A 126 -10.43 14.38 -11.50
N PRO A 127 -11.56 15.16 -11.51
CA PRO A 127 -12.67 14.91 -10.60
C PRO A 127 -13.38 13.57 -10.84
N GLU A 128 -13.46 13.15 -12.11
CA GLU A 128 -14.09 11.87 -12.46
C GLU A 128 -13.25 10.68 -11.97
N LEU A 129 -11.92 10.73 -12.17
CA LEU A 129 -11.02 9.70 -11.68
C LEU A 129 -10.98 9.65 -10.15
N LEU A 130 -11.03 10.80 -9.48
CA LEU A 130 -11.02 10.85 -8.02
C LEU A 130 -12.23 10.11 -7.44
N GLY A 131 -13.44 10.40 -7.95
CA GLY A 131 -14.67 9.79 -7.46
C GLY A 131 -14.86 8.33 -7.88
N ALA A 132 -14.61 8.04 -9.16
CA ALA A 132 -14.90 6.72 -9.73
C ALA A 132 -13.81 5.67 -9.44
N TYR A 133 -12.57 6.09 -9.24
CA TYR A 133 -11.43 5.18 -9.08
C TYR A 133 -10.73 5.29 -7.73
N VAL A 134 -10.27 6.50 -7.36
CA VAL A 134 -9.40 6.69 -6.19
C VAL A 134 -10.12 6.39 -4.87
N LEU A 135 -11.35 6.89 -4.71
CA LEU A 135 -12.12 6.67 -3.48
C LEU A 135 -12.44 5.19 -3.23
N PRO A 136 -12.98 4.42 -4.20
CA PRO A 136 -13.23 3.00 -3.98
C PRO A 136 -11.94 2.18 -3.82
N CYS A 137 -10.84 2.51 -4.53
CA CYS A 137 -9.55 1.89 -4.31
C CYS A 137 -9.04 2.12 -2.89
N MET A 138 -9.14 3.34 -2.39
CA MET A 138 -8.77 3.71 -1.02
C MET A 138 -9.58 2.91 0.01
N LEU A 139 -10.90 2.84 -0.13
CA LEU A 139 -11.77 2.11 0.80
C LEU A 139 -11.44 0.61 0.84
N LEU A 140 -11.20 0.00 -0.31
CA LEU A 140 -10.82 -1.41 -0.40
C LEU A 140 -9.42 -1.65 0.19
N SER A 141 -8.46 -0.78 -0.06
CA SER A 141 -7.12 -0.88 0.52
C SER A 141 -7.14 -0.74 2.05
N VAL A 142 -7.96 0.16 2.58
CA VAL A 142 -8.19 0.29 4.03
C VAL A 142 -8.84 -0.97 4.59
N ALA A 143 -9.86 -1.52 3.92
CA ALA A 143 -10.52 -2.76 4.34
C ALA A 143 -9.52 -3.95 4.39
N LEU A 144 -8.57 -4.00 3.46
CA LEU A 144 -7.51 -5.01 3.45
C LEU A 144 -6.44 -4.78 4.53
N THR A 145 -6.23 -3.54 4.95
CA THR A 145 -5.25 -3.21 6.00
C THR A 145 -5.67 -3.79 7.36
N MET A 146 -6.96 -3.86 7.65
CA MET A 146 -7.48 -4.38 8.91
C MET A 146 -7.09 -5.84 9.17
N PRO A 147 -7.45 -6.82 8.31
CA PRO A 147 -7.06 -8.21 8.52
C PRO A 147 -5.54 -8.39 8.42
N CYS A 148 -4.86 -7.59 7.59
CA CYS A 148 -3.42 -7.65 7.46
C CYS A 148 -2.71 -7.20 8.74
N LEU A 149 -3.18 -6.13 9.38
CA LEU A 149 -2.64 -5.63 10.64
C LEU A 149 -2.87 -6.63 11.78
N LEU A 150 -4.08 -7.20 11.87
CA LEU A 150 -4.40 -8.21 12.89
C LEU A 150 -3.52 -9.46 12.71
N TYR A 151 -3.39 -9.96 11.50
CA TYR A 151 -2.56 -11.13 11.21
C TYR A 151 -1.07 -10.89 11.48
N THR A 152 -0.56 -9.71 11.12
CA THR A 152 0.84 -9.35 11.37
C THR A 152 1.11 -9.03 12.83
N SER A 153 0.14 -8.50 13.56
CA SER A 153 0.22 -8.29 15.02
C SER A 153 0.30 -9.62 15.77
N ASP A 154 -0.59 -10.57 15.47
CA ASP A 154 -0.58 -11.91 16.07
C ASP A 154 0.72 -12.66 15.75
N ALA A 155 1.29 -12.46 14.57
CA ALA A 155 2.59 -13.04 14.19
C ALA A 155 3.78 -12.32 14.85
N ALA A 156 3.59 -11.12 15.40
CA ALA A 156 4.62 -10.33 16.08
C ALA A 156 4.67 -10.60 17.60
N ASP A 157 3.59 -11.09 18.20
CA ASP A 157 3.53 -11.59 19.58
C ASP A 157 4.03 -13.02 19.66
#